data_09ad5454dd64f7d06142b9f6e36ae948
#
_entry.id   09ad5454dd64f7d06142b9f6e36ae948
#
_cell.length_a   1.000
_cell.length_b   1.000
_cell.length_c   1.000
_cell.angle_alpha   90.00
_cell.angle_beta   90.00
_cell.angle_gamma   90.00
#
_symmetry.space_group_name_H-M   'P 1'
#
loop_
_entity.id
_entity.type
_entity.pdbx_description
1 polymer ?
#
loop_
_entity_poly.entity_id
_entity_poly.type
_entity_poly.pdbx_seq_one_letter_code
_entity_poly.pdbx_strand_id
1 'polypeptide(L)'
;MEGFSEKTRDYFPSLNRVNSSNQQIIYLDGPGGTQVPIQVIEAISQYYLRSNANTHGEFITSQETDLVMDDLRSKVSVMLGAESPNTISIGQNMTTLNYSLARALSRKFKEDDEVIVTELDHEANRGPWMILKEVGVKIIEVNLMQNGTLDYSDFKSKINDKTVMVCMGMSSNALGTLNSFNKVKEYLKDKKCLFLLDAVHYAPHFSIDVKDLNCDFMLCSAYKFYGPHISFLYSKPGVLQELNPDRLVVQDQEAPYIIETGTLNHAACSGVSAAIDFISSLGQGSTYREKLESAYLQISDHEFNLAKHLYESLEDFDKTTVIGPDFSSRERTPTVSFVHSDYSPQEVCASLAKHNICAWDGHFYALKAIQQLGLESRGGVTRLGISLYNTKKEIDRAIEVIKSI
;
A
#
# COMPACT_ATOMS: atom_id res chain seq x y z
N MET A 1 -23.53 3.50 -11.24
CA MET A 1 -22.30 2.80 -10.83
C MET A 1 -21.62 2.03 -11.96
N GLU A 2 -22.33 1.47 -12.92
CA GLU A 2 -21.71 0.88 -14.13
C GLU A 2 -20.87 1.88 -14.96
N GLY A 3 -21.15 3.17 -14.88
CA GLY A 3 -20.44 4.18 -15.67
C GLY A 3 -19.04 4.57 -15.19
N PHE A 4 -18.57 4.21 -13.97
CA PHE A 4 -17.23 4.59 -13.50
C PHE A 4 -16.16 3.65 -14.06
N SER A 5 -16.29 2.34 -13.86
CA SER A 5 -15.35 1.36 -14.39
C SER A 5 -15.35 1.28 -15.92
N GLU A 6 -16.49 1.49 -16.58
CA GLU A 6 -16.56 1.55 -18.04
C GLU A 6 -15.73 2.70 -18.61
N LYS A 7 -15.66 3.84 -17.91
CA LYS A 7 -14.85 4.99 -18.30
C LYS A 7 -13.36 4.82 -17.98
N THR A 8 -13.04 4.11 -16.91
CA THR A 8 -11.65 3.99 -16.43
C THR A 8 -10.91 2.79 -17.01
N ARG A 9 -11.60 1.68 -17.33
CA ARG A 9 -11.00 0.44 -17.80
C ARG A 9 -10.21 0.61 -19.10
N ASP A 10 -10.69 1.41 -20.04
CA ASP A 10 -10.05 1.62 -21.34
C ASP A 10 -8.65 2.25 -21.25
N TYR A 11 -8.34 2.90 -20.13
CA TYR A 11 -7.00 3.42 -19.88
C TYR A 11 -5.96 2.32 -19.57
N PHE A 12 -6.39 1.08 -19.29
CA PHE A 12 -5.51 -0.03 -18.87
C PHE A 12 -5.34 -1.06 -19.99
N PRO A 13 -4.35 -0.90 -20.88
CA PRO A 13 -4.21 -1.74 -22.09
C PRO A 13 -3.98 -3.23 -21.77
N SER A 14 -3.37 -3.56 -20.64
CA SER A 14 -3.14 -4.95 -20.20
C SER A 14 -4.45 -5.71 -19.95
N LEU A 15 -5.55 -5.01 -19.65
CA LEU A 15 -6.86 -5.61 -19.41
C LEU A 15 -7.61 -6.02 -20.69
N ASN A 16 -7.06 -5.68 -21.87
CA ASN A 16 -7.58 -6.09 -23.17
C ASN A 16 -7.04 -7.47 -23.62
N ARG A 17 -6.21 -8.13 -22.81
CA ARG A 17 -5.66 -9.45 -23.12
C ARG A 17 -6.74 -10.52 -23.05
N VAL A 18 -6.63 -11.47 -23.99
CA VAL A 18 -7.46 -12.68 -24.02
C VAL A 18 -6.58 -13.92 -23.93
N ASN A 19 -7.11 -15.02 -23.38
CA ASN A 19 -6.46 -16.31 -23.40
C ASN A 19 -6.74 -17.09 -24.71
N SER A 20 -6.21 -18.30 -24.83
CA SER A 20 -6.41 -19.17 -25.99
C SER A 20 -7.88 -19.54 -26.26
N SER A 21 -8.74 -19.44 -25.26
CA SER A 21 -10.19 -19.66 -25.36
C SER A 21 -10.97 -18.36 -25.63
N ASN A 22 -10.29 -17.27 -26.01
CA ASN A 22 -10.86 -15.96 -26.25
C ASN A 22 -11.61 -15.34 -25.02
N GLN A 23 -11.25 -15.74 -23.82
CA GLN A 23 -11.77 -15.16 -22.60
C GLN A 23 -10.91 -13.95 -22.21
N GLN A 24 -11.54 -12.81 -21.98
CA GLN A 24 -10.85 -11.61 -21.53
C GLN A 24 -10.32 -11.81 -20.11
N ILE A 25 -9.16 -11.21 -19.82
CA ILE A 25 -8.56 -11.25 -18.49
C ILE A 25 -9.44 -10.51 -17.47
N ILE A 26 -9.64 -11.14 -16.32
CA ILE A 26 -10.24 -10.53 -15.12
C ILE A 26 -9.14 -10.44 -14.07
N TYR A 27 -8.70 -9.22 -13.76
CA TYR A 27 -7.59 -8.99 -12.85
C TYR A 27 -8.08 -8.61 -11.46
N LEU A 28 -8.03 -9.57 -10.53
CA LEU A 28 -8.49 -9.43 -9.13
C LEU A 28 -7.33 -9.60 -8.12
N ASP A 29 -6.12 -9.23 -8.52
CA ASP A 29 -4.96 -9.19 -7.63
C ASP A 29 -4.42 -7.75 -7.41
N GLY A 30 -5.33 -6.78 -7.27
CA GLY A 30 -4.99 -5.41 -6.91
C GLY A 30 -4.08 -5.29 -5.68
N PRO A 31 -4.30 -6.05 -4.59
CA PRO A 31 -3.42 -6.05 -3.43
C PRO A 31 -1.98 -6.54 -3.71
N GLY A 32 -1.78 -7.38 -4.70
CA GLY A 32 -0.46 -7.81 -5.19
C GLY A 32 0.25 -6.72 -5.99
N GLY A 33 -0.50 -5.93 -6.72
CA GLY A 33 -0.07 -4.80 -7.56
C GLY A 33 -1.13 -4.49 -8.60
N THR A 34 -1.38 -3.21 -8.86
CA THR A 34 -2.38 -2.79 -9.86
C THR A 34 -1.83 -2.87 -11.27
N GLN A 35 -2.71 -2.88 -12.25
CA GLN A 35 -2.34 -2.60 -13.64
C GLN A 35 -2.02 -1.10 -13.78
N VAL A 36 -1.31 -0.73 -14.84
CA VAL A 36 -0.89 0.67 -15.08
C VAL A 36 -1.68 1.26 -16.26
N PRO A 37 -2.11 2.53 -16.16
CA PRO A 37 -2.78 3.20 -17.26
C PRO A 37 -1.80 3.59 -18.36
N ILE A 38 -2.32 3.80 -19.58
CA ILE A 38 -1.52 4.12 -20.76
C ILE A 38 -0.66 5.37 -20.54
N GLN A 39 -1.13 6.36 -19.81
CA GLN A 39 -0.41 7.60 -19.49
C GLN A 39 0.91 7.33 -18.76
N VAL A 40 0.94 6.33 -17.87
CA VAL A 40 2.15 5.91 -17.16
C VAL A 40 3.16 5.29 -18.11
N ILE A 41 2.70 4.44 -19.03
CA ILE A 41 3.55 3.80 -20.05
C ILE A 41 4.15 4.85 -20.98
N GLU A 42 3.33 5.79 -21.41
CA GLU A 42 3.75 6.90 -22.28
C GLU A 42 4.75 7.83 -21.58
N ALA A 43 4.53 8.19 -20.32
CA ALA A 43 5.45 9.04 -19.56
C ALA A 43 6.85 8.41 -19.45
N ILE A 44 6.92 7.11 -19.10
CA ILE A 44 8.18 6.37 -19.03
C ILE A 44 8.87 6.34 -20.40
N SER A 45 8.11 6.06 -21.46
CA SER A 45 8.65 6.01 -22.83
C SER A 45 9.16 7.39 -23.28
N GLN A 46 8.42 8.46 -23.00
CA GLN A 46 8.80 9.83 -23.36
C GLN A 46 10.06 10.28 -22.61
N TYR A 47 10.20 9.90 -21.34
CA TYR A 47 11.44 10.19 -20.60
C TYR A 47 12.66 9.59 -21.29
N TYR A 48 12.62 8.31 -21.68
CA TYR A 48 13.74 7.69 -22.40
C TYR A 48 14.00 8.26 -23.78
N LEU A 49 12.96 8.72 -24.47
CA LEU A 49 13.08 9.31 -25.80
C LEU A 49 13.68 10.72 -25.78
N ARG A 50 13.58 11.47 -24.65
CA ARG A 50 13.91 12.91 -24.63
C ARG A 50 14.94 13.29 -23.58
N SER A 51 14.82 12.81 -22.34
CA SER A 51 15.45 13.43 -21.18
C SER A 51 16.36 12.51 -20.39
N ASN A 52 16.69 11.31 -20.91
CA ASN A 52 17.46 10.30 -20.18
C ASN A 52 18.86 10.79 -19.81
N ALA A 53 19.00 11.31 -18.59
CA ALA A 53 20.25 11.83 -18.02
C ALA A 53 20.26 11.71 -16.50
N ASN A 54 21.46 11.91 -15.89
CA ASN A 54 21.56 12.17 -14.45
C ASN A 54 21.13 13.61 -14.14
N THR A 55 20.84 13.87 -12.87
CA THR A 55 20.45 15.17 -12.31
C THR A 55 21.64 16.15 -12.17
N HIS A 56 21.32 17.44 -12.00
CA HIS A 56 22.23 18.54 -11.64
C HIS A 56 23.33 18.87 -12.66
N GLY A 57 23.15 18.49 -13.93
CA GLY A 57 24.04 18.92 -15.03
C GLY A 57 23.54 20.19 -15.71
N GLU A 58 24.46 20.98 -16.28
CA GLU A 58 24.16 22.24 -16.95
C GLU A 58 23.53 22.06 -18.35
N PHE A 59 23.36 20.83 -18.80
CA PHE A 59 22.82 20.51 -20.12
C PHE A 59 21.33 20.12 -20.05
N ILE A 60 20.63 20.32 -21.17
CA ILE A 60 19.18 20.32 -21.25
C ILE A 60 18.53 19.05 -20.70
N THR A 61 19.03 17.85 -21.03
CA THR A 61 18.42 16.58 -20.58
C THR A 61 18.57 16.37 -19.08
N SER A 62 19.63 16.89 -18.46
CA SER A 62 19.81 16.86 -17.01
C SER A 62 18.84 17.82 -16.31
N GLN A 63 18.68 19.03 -16.84
CA GLN A 63 17.72 20.01 -16.30
C GLN A 63 16.27 19.50 -16.43
N GLU A 64 15.95 18.82 -17.53
CA GLU A 64 14.64 18.15 -17.67
C GLU A 64 14.44 17.02 -16.66
N THR A 65 15.50 16.27 -16.31
CA THR A 65 15.46 15.24 -15.26
C THR A 65 15.24 15.87 -13.88
N ASP A 66 15.88 16.99 -13.57
CA ASP A 66 15.64 17.73 -12.33
C ASP A 66 14.16 18.14 -12.22
N LEU A 67 13.58 18.66 -13.30
CA LEU A 67 12.14 19.00 -13.32
C LEU A 67 11.22 17.79 -13.10
N VAL A 68 11.57 16.61 -13.63
CA VAL A 68 10.83 15.37 -13.37
C VAL A 68 10.87 15.00 -11.87
N MET A 69 12.02 15.15 -11.22
CA MET A 69 12.17 14.81 -9.81
C MET A 69 11.43 15.79 -8.90
N ASP A 70 11.47 17.08 -9.22
CA ASP A 70 10.77 18.15 -8.50
C ASP A 70 9.25 18.00 -8.63
N ASP A 71 8.74 17.72 -9.84
CA ASP A 71 7.33 17.47 -10.12
C ASP A 71 6.82 16.26 -9.33
N LEU A 72 7.58 15.16 -9.34
CA LEU A 72 7.23 13.96 -8.58
C LEU A 72 7.09 14.24 -7.07
N ARG A 73 8.10 14.88 -6.45
CA ARG A 73 8.06 15.19 -5.01
C ARG A 73 6.88 16.12 -4.69
N SER A 74 6.63 17.11 -5.54
CA SER A 74 5.50 18.01 -5.41
C SER A 74 4.17 17.26 -5.44
N LYS A 75 3.97 16.40 -6.43
CA LYS A 75 2.72 15.61 -6.57
C LYS A 75 2.51 14.62 -5.44
N VAL A 76 3.57 13.92 -5.01
CA VAL A 76 3.48 13.01 -3.86
C VAL A 76 3.16 13.78 -2.58
N SER A 77 3.78 14.93 -2.36
CA SER A 77 3.48 15.75 -1.18
C SER A 77 2.01 16.20 -1.16
N VAL A 78 1.46 16.61 -2.31
CA VAL A 78 0.04 16.97 -2.41
C VAL A 78 -0.86 15.74 -2.23
N MET A 79 -0.50 14.59 -2.80
CA MET A 79 -1.27 13.34 -2.65
C MET A 79 -1.37 12.90 -1.19
N LEU A 80 -0.27 13.04 -0.43
CA LEU A 80 -0.22 12.68 0.99
C LEU A 80 -0.71 13.79 1.93
N GLY A 81 -1.04 14.98 1.42
CA GLY A 81 -1.37 16.14 2.27
C GLY A 81 -0.19 16.65 3.10
N ALA A 82 1.04 16.41 2.63
CA ALA A 82 2.26 16.76 3.34
C ALA A 82 2.54 18.29 3.32
N GLU A 83 3.38 18.76 4.22
CA GLU A 83 3.71 20.17 4.41
C GLU A 83 4.50 20.76 3.24
N SER A 84 5.38 19.94 2.64
CA SER A 84 6.20 20.36 1.50
C SER A 84 6.80 19.16 0.76
N PRO A 85 7.28 19.33 -0.49
CA PRO A 85 8.05 18.31 -1.20
C PRO A 85 9.29 17.82 -0.44
N ASN A 86 9.89 18.66 0.41
CA ASN A 86 11.08 18.32 1.20
C ASN A 86 10.81 17.33 2.35
N THR A 87 9.58 16.90 2.54
CA THR A 87 9.21 15.83 3.48
C THR A 87 9.13 14.46 2.82
N ILE A 88 9.35 14.38 1.51
CA ILE A 88 9.19 13.16 0.71
C ILE A 88 10.54 12.61 0.26
N SER A 89 10.96 11.50 0.82
CA SER A 89 12.10 10.72 0.32
C SER A 89 11.64 9.63 -0.65
N ILE A 90 12.45 9.38 -1.69
CA ILE A 90 12.15 8.42 -2.76
C ILE A 90 13.07 7.20 -2.62
N GLY A 91 12.53 6.01 -2.85
CA GLY A 91 13.31 4.78 -2.87
C GLY A 91 12.75 3.75 -3.85
N GLN A 92 13.52 2.70 -4.09
CA GLN A 92 13.16 1.65 -5.04
C GLN A 92 11.92 0.85 -4.62
N ASN A 93 11.76 0.63 -3.30
CA ASN A 93 10.61 -0.05 -2.71
C ASN A 93 10.49 0.30 -1.23
N MET A 94 9.27 0.12 -0.69
CA MET A 94 8.96 0.39 0.71
C MET A 94 9.86 -0.40 1.69
N THR A 95 10.09 -1.67 1.43
CA THR A 95 10.88 -2.56 2.30
C THR A 95 12.30 -2.03 2.49
N THR A 96 12.97 -1.61 1.40
CA THR A 96 14.32 -1.05 1.45
C THR A 96 14.35 0.27 2.22
N LEU A 97 13.39 1.18 1.98
CA LEU A 97 13.26 2.43 2.74
C LEU A 97 13.07 2.15 4.24
N ASN A 98 12.22 1.17 4.57
CA ASN A 98 11.93 0.81 5.96
C ASN A 98 13.16 0.20 6.66
N TYR A 99 13.96 -0.64 5.96
CA TYR A 99 15.24 -1.13 6.49
C TYR A 99 16.24 0.01 6.71
N SER A 100 16.33 0.97 5.78
CA SER A 100 17.20 2.15 5.94
C SER A 100 16.79 2.98 7.14
N LEU A 101 15.48 3.20 7.33
CA LEU A 101 14.93 3.91 8.49
C LEU A 101 15.21 3.15 9.80
N ALA A 102 14.99 1.83 9.83
CA ALA A 102 15.25 1.00 11.01
C ALA A 102 16.73 1.03 11.41
N ARG A 103 17.67 0.99 10.44
CA ARG A 103 19.11 1.18 10.71
C ARG A 103 19.43 2.56 11.27
N ALA A 104 18.83 3.60 10.73
CA ALA A 104 19.03 4.95 11.24
C ALA A 104 18.55 5.07 12.70
N LEU A 105 17.38 4.50 13.01
CA LEU A 105 16.80 4.48 14.35
C LEU A 105 17.55 3.59 15.33
N SER A 106 18.19 2.49 14.88
CA SER A 106 19.02 1.64 15.74
C SER A 106 20.20 2.38 16.37
N ARG A 107 20.61 3.52 15.78
CA ARG A 107 21.67 4.41 16.32
C ARG A 107 21.14 5.42 17.32
N LYS A 108 19.82 5.59 17.43
CA LYS A 108 19.12 6.54 18.32
C LYS A 108 18.51 5.82 19.53
N PHE A 109 17.96 4.64 19.33
CA PHE A 109 17.29 3.87 20.38
C PHE A 109 18.29 3.17 21.30
N LYS A 110 17.86 2.87 22.51
CA LYS A 110 18.67 2.33 23.59
C LYS A 110 18.21 0.94 23.99
N GLU A 111 19.06 0.23 24.72
CA GLU A 111 18.67 -1.02 25.40
C GLU A 111 17.43 -0.79 26.27
N ASP A 112 16.52 -1.77 26.25
CA ASP A 112 15.20 -1.74 26.91
C ASP A 112 14.14 -0.77 26.34
N ASP A 113 14.45 0.05 25.33
CA ASP A 113 13.41 0.75 24.58
C ASP A 113 12.47 -0.27 23.92
N GLU A 114 11.21 0.11 23.72
CA GLU A 114 10.19 -0.75 23.15
C GLU A 114 9.65 -0.18 21.82
N VAL A 115 9.61 -1.04 20.81
CA VAL A 115 8.96 -0.76 19.53
C VAL A 115 7.77 -1.68 19.37
N ILE A 116 6.59 -1.10 19.17
CA ILE A 116 5.35 -1.84 18.97
C ILE A 116 5.12 -2.08 17.48
N VAL A 117 4.82 -3.35 17.14
CA VAL A 117 4.36 -3.80 15.81
C VAL A 117 3.07 -4.61 15.98
N THR A 118 2.38 -4.96 14.89
CA THR A 118 1.15 -5.73 15.00
C THR A 118 1.23 -7.11 14.33
N GLU A 119 0.43 -8.07 14.79
CA GLU A 119 0.33 -9.39 14.17
C GLU A 119 -0.39 -9.37 12.83
N LEU A 120 -1.10 -8.28 12.50
CA LEU A 120 -1.83 -8.12 11.25
C LEU A 120 -0.95 -7.58 10.11
N ASP A 121 0.20 -6.98 10.44
CA ASP A 121 1.02 -6.26 9.47
C ASP A 121 1.70 -7.18 8.45
N HIS A 122 1.91 -6.62 7.28
CA HIS A 122 2.81 -7.19 6.26
C HIS A 122 4.25 -7.27 6.80
N GLU A 123 4.99 -8.32 6.46
CA GLU A 123 6.38 -8.53 6.92
C GLU A 123 7.33 -7.38 6.55
N ALA A 124 7.07 -6.63 5.47
CA ALA A 124 7.86 -5.42 5.15
C ALA A 124 7.71 -4.30 6.19
N ASN A 125 6.62 -4.32 6.99
CA ASN A 125 6.43 -3.41 8.13
C ASN A 125 6.76 -4.04 9.49
N ARG A 126 7.17 -5.32 9.54
CA ARG A 126 7.57 -6.04 10.75
C ARG A 126 9.06 -6.36 10.74
N GLY A 127 9.52 -7.04 9.68
CA GLY A 127 10.87 -7.56 9.54
C GLY A 127 11.98 -6.53 9.77
N PRO A 128 11.92 -5.33 9.18
CA PRO A 128 12.96 -4.31 9.39
C PRO A 128 13.19 -3.95 10.86
N TRP A 129 12.15 -3.94 11.68
CA TRP A 129 12.25 -3.59 13.10
C TRP A 129 12.94 -4.67 13.93
N MET A 130 13.01 -5.92 13.45
CA MET A 130 13.68 -7.01 14.16
C MET A 130 15.18 -6.76 14.33
N ILE A 131 15.82 -5.95 13.44
CA ILE A 131 17.23 -5.58 13.58
C ILE A 131 17.52 -4.79 14.87
N LEU A 132 16.51 -4.09 15.40
CA LEU A 132 16.65 -3.31 16.63
C LEU A 132 16.93 -4.17 17.86
N LYS A 133 16.63 -5.48 17.78
CA LYS A 133 16.99 -6.45 18.84
C LYS A 133 18.51 -6.56 19.03
N GLU A 134 19.28 -6.29 17.97
CA GLU A 134 20.75 -6.31 18.01
C GLU A 134 21.33 -5.22 18.94
N VAL A 135 20.57 -4.15 19.17
CA VAL A 135 20.95 -3.04 20.07
C VAL A 135 20.14 -3.06 21.38
N GLY A 136 19.47 -4.18 21.71
CA GLY A 136 18.77 -4.39 22.96
C GLY A 136 17.34 -3.83 23.03
N VAL A 137 16.78 -3.34 21.90
CA VAL A 137 15.40 -2.88 21.81
C VAL A 137 14.45 -4.08 21.84
N LYS A 138 13.35 -3.96 22.59
CA LYS A 138 12.30 -4.96 22.66
C LYS A 138 11.23 -4.72 21.61
N ILE A 139 10.90 -5.75 20.85
CA ILE A 139 9.80 -5.71 19.89
C ILE A 139 8.55 -6.29 20.55
N ILE A 140 7.54 -5.46 20.69
CA ILE A 140 6.26 -5.78 21.33
C ILE A 140 5.21 -5.97 20.25
N GLU A 141 4.56 -7.13 20.21
CA GLU A 141 3.55 -7.46 19.21
C GLU A 141 2.14 -7.24 19.76
N VAL A 142 1.28 -6.55 19.02
CA VAL A 142 -0.15 -6.38 19.33
C VAL A 142 -0.94 -7.55 18.75
N ASN A 143 -1.81 -8.15 19.55
CA ASN A 143 -2.56 -9.33 19.18
C ASN A 143 -3.60 -9.07 18.08
N LEU A 144 -3.76 -10.06 17.20
CA LEU A 144 -4.84 -10.17 16.25
C LEU A 144 -6.01 -10.97 16.84
N MET A 145 -7.23 -10.47 16.69
CA MET A 145 -8.45 -11.17 17.07
C MET A 145 -8.92 -12.13 15.97
N GLN A 146 -9.71 -13.14 16.33
CA GLN A 146 -10.23 -14.15 15.38
C GLN A 146 -11.12 -13.57 14.27
N ASN A 147 -11.71 -12.40 14.48
CA ASN A 147 -12.47 -11.69 13.44
C ASN A 147 -11.60 -10.90 12.45
N GLY A 148 -10.28 -11.02 12.52
CA GLY A 148 -9.34 -10.34 11.65
C GLY A 148 -9.09 -8.86 11.97
N THR A 149 -9.46 -8.38 13.18
CA THR A 149 -9.17 -7.03 13.66
C THR A 149 -8.12 -7.04 14.76
N LEU A 150 -7.40 -5.93 14.97
CA LEU A 150 -6.48 -5.78 16.09
C LEU A 150 -7.22 -5.67 17.43
N ASP A 151 -6.65 -6.25 18.49
CA ASP A 151 -7.10 -6.01 19.86
C ASP A 151 -6.60 -4.64 20.36
N TYR A 152 -7.46 -3.62 20.31
CA TYR A 152 -7.11 -2.27 20.75
C TYR A 152 -7.03 -2.12 22.27
N SER A 153 -7.55 -3.06 23.06
CA SER A 153 -7.34 -3.07 24.51
C SER A 153 -5.94 -3.58 24.83
N ASP A 154 -5.50 -4.62 24.15
CA ASP A 154 -4.13 -5.12 24.19
C ASP A 154 -3.14 -4.06 23.71
N PHE A 155 -3.44 -3.39 22.57
CA PHE A 155 -2.64 -2.30 22.03
C PHE A 155 -2.39 -1.21 23.08
N LYS A 156 -3.46 -0.71 23.68
CA LYS A 156 -3.39 0.34 24.71
C LYS A 156 -2.59 -0.10 25.93
N SER A 157 -2.73 -1.35 26.36
CA SER A 157 -2.03 -1.90 27.53
C SER A 157 -0.52 -2.02 27.35
N LYS A 158 -0.06 -2.16 26.08
CA LYS A 158 1.35 -2.32 25.71
C LYS A 158 2.09 -0.98 25.57
N ILE A 159 1.37 0.13 25.44
CA ILE A 159 1.98 1.47 25.38
C ILE A 159 2.36 1.93 26.79
N ASN A 160 3.65 2.18 27.01
CA ASN A 160 4.20 2.61 28.30
C ASN A 160 5.33 3.64 28.10
N ASP A 161 6.03 4.03 29.16
CA ASP A 161 7.08 5.05 29.10
C ASP A 161 8.37 4.59 28.42
N LYS A 162 8.53 3.30 28.14
CA LYS A 162 9.62 2.74 27.34
C LYS A 162 9.29 2.65 25.85
N THR A 163 8.02 2.85 25.47
CA THR A 163 7.58 2.83 24.07
C THR A 163 8.13 4.04 23.34
N VAL A 164 9.10 3.81 22.45
CA VAL A 164 9.75 4.87 21.65
C VAL A 164 9.21 4.97 20.24
N MET A 165 8.55 3.90 19.76
CA MET A 165 7.96 3.88 18.42
C MET A 165 6.80 2.89 18.32
N VAL A 166 5.80 3.27 17.53
CA VAL A 166 4.71 2.41 17.09
C VAL A 166 4.73 2.34 15.57
N CYS A 167 4.75 1.12 15.03
CA CYS A 167 4.68 0.85 13.60
C CYS A 167 3.42 0.02 13.32
N MET A 168 2.54 0.50 12.45
CA MET A 168 1.34 -0.24 12.08
C MET A 168 0.93 0.00 10.63
N GLY A 169 0.38 -1.03 9.99
CA GLY A 169 -0.30 -0.89 8.71
C GLY A 169 -1.61 -0.13 8.88
N MET A 170 -1.92 0.75 7.94
CA MET A 170 -3.25 1.40 7.89
C MET A 170 -4.33 0.40 7.50
N SER A 171 -3.97 -0.60 6.70
CA SER A 171 -4.87 -1.68 6.29
C SER A 171 -4.13 -2.98 6.00
N SER A 172 -4.82 -4.11 6.14
CA SER A 172 -4.29 -5.44 5.86
C SER A 172 -4.42 -5.80 4.38
N ASN A 173 -3.30 -6.09 3.75
CA ASN A 173 -3.27 -6.61 2.38
C ASN A 173 -3.79 -8.05 2.26
N ALA A 174 -3.88 -8.78 3.37
CA ALA A 174 -4.36 -10.16 3.41
C ALA A 174 -5.86 -10.26 3.69
N LEU A 175 -6.40 -9.42 4.59
CA LEU A 175 -7.77 -9.56 5.10
C LEU A 175 -8.70 -8.41 4.70
N GLY A 176 -8.14 -7.31 4.19
CA GLY A 176 -8.91 -6.11 3.89
C GLY A 176 -9.31 -5.28 5.11
N THR A 177 -8.90 -5.66 6.31
CA THR A 177 -9.15 -4.92 7.54
C THR A 177 -8.56 -3.51 7.45
N LEU A 178 -9.35 -2.49 7.75
CA LEU A 178 -8.87 -1.14 7.97
C LEU A 178 -8.60 -0.94 9.46
N ASN A 179 -7.39 -0.55 9.81
CA ASN A 179 -6.99 -0.37 11.20
C ASN A 179 -7.42 1.00 11.75
N SER A 180 -7.82 1.03 13.02
CA SER A 180 -8.24 2.26 13.71
C SER A 180 -7.01 3.08 14.16
N PHE A 181 -6.21 3.56 13.20
CA PHE A 181 -5.01 4.36 13.48
C PHE A 181 -5.31 5.65 14.27
N ASN A 182 -6.50 6.23 14.13
CA ASN A 182 -6.93 7.36 14.95
C ASN A 182 -7.03 7.02 16.43
N LYS A 183 -7.47 5.78 16.80
CA LYS A 183 -7.43 5.33 18.20
C LYS A 183 -5.99 5.26 18.72
N VAL A 184 -5.08 4.74 17.90
CA VAL A 184 -3.67 4.62 18.28
C VAL A 184 -3.06 6.02 18.42
N LYS A 185 -3.35 6.94 17.50
CA LYS A 185 -2.93 8.35 17.63
C LYS A 185 -3.36 8.97 18.98
N GLU A 186 -4.60 8.72 19.42
CA GLU A 186 -5.08 9.18 20.73
C GLU A 186 -4.34 8.50 21.90
N TYR A 187 -3.94 7.23 21.79
CA TYR A 187 -3.16 6.54 22.81
C TYR A 187 -1.73 7.13 22.93
N LEU A 188 -1.20 7.65 21.82
CA LEU A 188 0.14 8.26 21.75
C LEU A 188 0.14 9.76 22.10
N LYS A 189 -1.04 10.37 22.25
CA LYS A 189 -1.13 11.76 22.66
C LYS A 189 -0.35 11.95 23.98
N ASP A 190 0.44 12.96 24.06
CA ASP A 190 1.29 13.26 25.22
C ASP A 190 2.47 12.27 25.47
N LYS A 191 2.71 11.32 24.55
CA LYS A 191 3.88 10.43 24.60
C LYS A 191 4.99 10.92 23.67
N LYS A 192 6.24 10.77 24.09
CA LYS A 192 7.42 10.98 23.24
C LYS A 192 7.71 9.71 22.43
N CYS A 193 6.78 9.33 21.59
CA CYS A 193 6.80 8.10 20.82
C CYS A 193 6.62 8.42 19.34
N LEU A 194 7.50 7.90 18.49
CA LEU A 194 7.38 8.02 17.04
C LEU A 194 6.22 7.16 16.52
N PHE A 195 5.49 7.68 15.54
CA PHE A 195 4.39 6.96 14.91
C PHE A 195 4.63 6.78 13.43
N LEU A 196 4.79 5.51 13.01
CA LEU A 196 4.93 5.12 11.61
C LEU A 196 3.68 4.41 11.12
N LEU A 197 3.20 4.84 9.96
CA LEU A 197 2.08 4.25 9.24
C LEU A 197 2.56 3.64 7.92
N ASP A 198 2.25 2.35 7.71
CA ASP A 198 2.37 1.70 6.41
C ASP A 198 1.06 1.89 5.63
N ALA A 199 1.09 2.78 4.64
CA ALA A 199 -0.04 3.09 3.78
C ALA A 199 -0.01 2.35 2.43
N VAL A 200 0.89 1.37 2.25
CA VAL A 200 1.08 0.68 0.95
C VAL A 200 -0.22 0.09 0.43
N HIS A 201 -1.02 -0.55 1.28
CA HIS A 201 -2.32 -1.11 0.88
C HIS A 201 -3.49 -0.15 1.07
N TYR A 202 -3.29 0.98 1.71
CA TYR A 202 -4.29 2.02 1.93
C TYR A 202 -4.35 3.05 0.78
N ALA A 203 -3.19 3.46 0.31
CA ALA A 203 -3.00 4.55 -0.66
C ALA A 203 -3.74 4.39 -2.01
N PRO A 204 -3.98 3.18 -2.56
CA PRO A 204 -4.76 3.06 -3.79
C PRO A 204 -6.27 3.34 -3.61
N HIS A 205 -6.80 3.25 -2.39
CA HIS A 205 -8.23 3.21 -2.10
C HIS A 205 -8.78 4.46 -1.43
N PHE A 206 -7.94 5.18 -0.67
CA PHE A 206 -8.39 6.29 0.17
C PHE A 206 -7.43 7.49 0.10
N SER A 207 -8.01 8.68 0.22
CA SER A 207 -7.23 9.91 0.40
C SER A 207 -6.47 9.89 1.72
N ILE A 208 -5.27 10.44 1.70
CA ILE A 208 -4.37 10.54 2.86
C ILE A 208 -4.14 12.01 3.18
N ASP A 209 -4.14 12.36 4.49
CA ASP A 209 -3.62 13.62 4.98
C ASP A 209 -2.72 13.36 6.20
N VAL A 210 -1.41 13.41 5.98
CA VAL A 210 -0.41 13.09 7.02
C VAL A 210 -0.43 14.08 8.18
N LYS A 211 -0.92 15.30 7.95
CA LYS A 211 -1.05 16.32 9.02
C LYS A 211 -2.19 15.96 9.96
N ASP A 212 -3.34 15.53 9.39
CA ASP A 212 -4.48 15.06 10.20
C ASP A 212 -4.13 13.76 10.93
N LEU A 213 -3.38 12.86 10.29
CA LEU A 213 -2.89 11.63 10.90
C LEU A 213 -1.87 11.88 12.00
N ASN A 214 -1.15 13.01 11.92
CA ASN A 214 -0.08 13.38 12.84
C ASN A 214 0.95 12.28 13.06
N CYS A 215 1.28 11.54 12.00
CA CYS A 215 2.33 10.54 12.01
C CYS A 215 3.71 11.18 11.79
N ASP A 216 4.75 10.54 12.31
CA ASP A 216 6.14 11.00 12.11
C ASP A 216 6.72 10.44 10.81
N PHE A 217 6.28 9.24 10.42
CA PHE A 217 6.67 8.57 9.18
C PHE A 217 5.47 7.92 8.50
N MET A 218 5.47 7.94 7.17
CA MET A 218 4.54 7.15 6.37
C MET A 218 5.24 6.55 5.17
N LEU A 219 4.91 5.30 4.87
CA LEU A 219 5.45 4.57 3.72
C LEU A 219 4.34 4.22 2.74
N CYS A 220 4.60 4.42 1.44
CA CYS A 220 3.71 3.98 0.37
C CYS A 220 4.49 3.56 -0.87
N SER A 221 3.84 2.83 -1.78
CA SER A 221 4.45 2.26 -3.00
C SER A 221 3.57 2.50 -4.21
N ALA A 222 4.12 3.12 -5.26
CA ALA A 222 3.35 3.53 -6.42
C ALA A 222 2.76 2.37 -7.23
N TYR A 223 3.38 1.19 -7.24
CA TYR A 223 2.86 0.03 -7.97
C TYR A 223 1.53 -0.51 -7.40
N LYS A 224 1.11 -0.01 -6.23
CA LYS A 224 -0.21 -0.29 -5.65
C LYS A 224 -1.26 0.73 -6.11
N PHE A 225 -0.86 1.95 -6.45
CA PHE A 225 -1.75 3.01 -6.94
C PHE A 225 -1.44 3.36 -8.40
N TYR A 226 -1.45 2.35 -9.26
CA TYR A 226 -1.40 2.43 -10.73
C TYR A 226 -0.06 2.91 -11.33
N GLY A 227 0.99 3.04 -10.52
CA GLY A 227 2.33 3.48 -10.93
C GLY A 227 3.34 2.34 -11.08
N PRO A 228 4.58 2.66 -11.44
CA PRO A 228 5.70 1.71 -11.45
C PRO A 228 6.25 1.42 -10.04
N HIS A 229 7.24 0.51 -9.95
CA HIS A 229 7.88 0.11 -8.69
C HIS A 229 8.82 1.19 -8.16
N ILE A 230 8.24 2.20 -7.56
CA ILE A 230 8.89 3.29 -6.80
C ILE A 230 8.13 3.44 -5.49
N SER A 231 8.81 3.78 -4.41
CA SER A 231 8.20 3.99 -3.11
C SER A 231 8.65 5.29 -2.47
N PHE A 232 7.88 5.72 -1.49
CA PHE A 232 8.05 6.98 -0.80
C PHE A 232 8.05 6.77 0.70
N LEU A 233 8.90 7.56 1.36
CA LEU A 233 8.86 7.78 2.79
C LEU A 233 8.52 9.26 3.02
N TYR A 234 7.34 9.52 3.58
CA TYR A 234 7.07 10.79 4.22
C TYR A 234 7.74 10.81 5.58
N SER A 235 8.37 11.92 5.90
CA SER A 235 8.93 12.19 7.22
C SER A 235 8.45 13.57 7.69
N LYS A 236 7.86 13.61 8.88
CA LYS A 236 7.42 14.88 9.49
C LYS A 236 8.59 15.87 9.54
N PRO A 237 8.37 17.17 9.29
CA PRO A 237 9.45 18.17 9.29
C PRO A 237 10.36 18.07 10.50
N GLY A 238 11.67 17.99 10.26
CA GLY A 238 12.71 17.91 11.28
C GLY A 238 13.02 16.49 11.79
N VAL A 239 12.10 15.52 11.68
CA VAL A 239 12.30 14.20 12.28
C VAL A 239 13.40 13.41 11.57
N LEU A 240 13.41 13.40 10.24
CA LEU A 240 14.43 12.68 9.47
C LEU A 240 15.83 13.31 9.63
N GLN A 241 15.89 14.63 9.78
CA GLN A 241 17.15 15.36 9.98
C GLN A 241 17.87 15.01 11.29
N GLU A 242 17.11 14.56 12.30
CA GLU A 242 17.69 14.09 13.57
C GLU A 242 18.29 12.68 13.50
N LEU A 243 18.09 11.98 12.39
CA LEU A 243 18.58 10.63 12.21
C LEU A 243 19.92 10.61 11.49
N ASN A 244 20.64 9.48 11.64
CA ASN A 244 21.90 9.26 10.96
C ASN A 244 21.81 8.00 10.06
N PRO A 245 21.13 8.04 8.91
CA PRO A 245 21.02 6.92 8.00
C PRO A 245 22.38 6.60 7.34
N ASP A 246 22.51 5.39 6.80
CA ASP A 246 23.65 5.02 5.96
C ASP A 246 23.61 5.87 4.68
N ARG A 247 24.70 6.59 4.40
CA ARG A 247 24.81 7.50 3.26
C ARG A 247 26.26 7.69 2.82
N LEU A 248 26.41 8.10 1.59
CA LEU A 248 27.72 8.48 1.04
C LEU A 248 28.10 9.89 1.50
N VAL A 249 29.42 10.12 1.67
CA VAL A 249 29.95 11.45 2.06
C VAL A 249 29.60 12.53 1.04
N VAL A 250 29.52 12.16 -0.23
CA VAL A 250 29.23 13.08 -1.37
C VAL A 250 27.75 13.21 -1.68
N GLN A 251 26.88 12.47 -0.98
CA GLN A 251 25.44 12.58 -1.11
C GLN A 251 24.95 13.85 -0.40
N ASP A 252 23.81 14.38 -0.82
CA ASP A 252 23.16 15.46 -0.09
C ASP A 252 22.88 15.03 1.35
N GLN A 253 23.26 15.90 2.28
CA GLN A 253 23.23 15.63 3.72
C GLN A 253 21.94 16.14 4.40
N GLU A 254 21.03 16.71 3.62
CA GLU A 254 19.77 17.29 4.11
C GLU A 254 18.58 16.36 3.79
N ALA A 255 17.52 16.44 4.61
CA ALA A 255 16.25 15.83 4.29
C ALA A 255 15.61 16.51 3.06
N PRO A 256 14.98 15.78 2.15
CA PRO A 256 14.65 14.34 2.18
C PRO A 256 15.76 13.43 1.64
N TYR A 257 16.84 13.98 1.09
CA TYR A 257 17.87 13.26 0.33
C TYR A 257 18.77 12.39 1.21
N ILE A 258 18.87 12.72 2.49
CA ILE A 258 19.76 12.05 3.47
C ILE A 258 19.59 10.52 3.56
N ILE A 259 18.42 9.99 3.22
CA ILE A 259 18.11 8.56 3.24
C ILE A 259 18.05 7.92 1.84
N GLU A 260 18.13 8.73 0.78
CA GLU A 260 18.10 8.27 -0.61
C GLU A 260 19.49 7.82 -1.04
N THR A 261 19.68 6.53 -1.25
CA THR A 261 20.98 5.96 -1.63
C THR A 261 20.99 5.52 -3.09
N GLY A 262 22.02 6.01 -3.84
CA GLY A 262 22.20 5.67 -5.25
C GLY A 262 21.27 6.42 -6.19
N THR A 263 21.60 6.39 -7.48
CA THR A 263 20.83 7.06 -8.54
C THR A 263 19.44 6.40 -8.66
N LEU A 264 18.41 7.23 -8.63
CA LEU A 264 17.02 6.78 -8.75
C LEU A 264 16.67 6.41 -10.19
N ASN A 265 15.60 5.63 -10.36
CA ASN A 265 15.02 5.33 -11.67
C ASN A 265 14.16 6.51 -12.14
N HIS A 266 14.78 7.50 -12.79
CA HIS A 266 14.11 8.74 -13.20
C HIS A 266 12.95 8.49 -14.18
N ALA A 267 13.09 7.50 -15.07
CA ALA A 267 11.99 7.11 -15.97
C ALA A 267 10.78 6.56 -15.19
N ALA A 268 11.01 5.72 -14.18
CA ALA A 268 9.92 5.27 -13.31
C ALA A 268 9.35 6.43 -12.48
N CYS A 269 10.17 7.39 -12.06
CA CYS A 269 9.72 8.60 -11.37
C CYS A 269 8.74 9.42 -12.22
N SER A 270 9.02 9.61 -13.53
CA SER A 270 8.07 10.27 -14.45
C SER A 270 6.74 9.48 -14.56
N GLY A 271 6.82 8.15 -14.56
CA GLY A 271 5.65 7.29 -14.56
C GLY A 271 4.79 7.43 -13.29
N VAL A 272 5.40 7.64 -12.12
CA VAL A 272 4.62 7.89 -10.89
C VAL A 272 3.90 9.23 -10.95
N SER A 273 4.57 10.28 -11.42
CA SER A 273 3.91 11.57 -11.67
C SER A 273 2.66 11.40 -12.52
N ALA A 274 2.78 10.64 -13.63
CA ALA A 274 1.64 10.36 -14.52
C ALA A 274 0.54 9.52 -13.86
N ALA A 275 0.88 8.60 -12.93
CA ALA A 275 -0.11 7.83 -12.18
C ALA A 275 -0.93 8.74 -11.24
N ILE A 276 -0.29 9.69 -10.58
CA ILE A 276 -0.98 10.65 -9.70
C ILE A 276 -1.85 11.60 -10.54
N ASP A 277 -1.35 12.06 -11.71
CA ASP A 277 -2.13 12.85 -12.66
C ASP A 277 -3.36 12.08 -13.16
N PHE A 278 -3.20 10.79 -13.48
CA PHE A 278 -4.33 9.94 -13.86
C PHE A 278 -5.39 9.88 -12.76
N ILE A 279 -5.00 9.61 -11.49
CA ILE A 279 -5.95 9.61 -10.37
C ILE A 279 -6.64 10.96 -10.26
N SER A 280 -5.87 12.08 -10.28
CA SER A 280 -6.41 13.44 -10.23
C SER A 280 -7.42 13.73 -11.34
N SER A 281 -7.19 13.18 -12.55
CA SER A 281 -8.08 13.37 -13.70
C SER A 281 -9.47 12.73 -13.54
N LEU A 282 -9.61 11.78 -12.63
CA LEU A 282 -10.89 11.13 -12.33
C LEU A 282 -11.78 11.96 -11.38
N GLY A 283 -11.19 12.94 -10.71
CA GLY A 283 -11.89 13.77 -9.73
C GLY A 283 -12.26 15.15 -10.23
N GLN A 284 -12.98 15.87 -9.40
CA GLN A 284 -13.41 17.25 -9.65
C GLN A 284 -12.93 18.15 -8.51
N GLY A 285 -12.63 19.40 -8.82
CA GLY A 285 -12.18 20.39 -7.86
C GLY A 285 -11.44 21.55 -8.54
N SER A 286 -11.21 22.62 -7.79
CA SER A 286 -10.50 23.82 -8.25
C SER A 286 -8.99 23.69 -8.07
N THR A 287 -8.55 22.89 -7.08
CA THR A 287 -7.15 22.61 -6.79
C THR A 287 -6.78 21.16 -7.13
N TYR A 288 -5.49 20.91 -7.27
CA TYR A 288 -5.00 19.54 -7.52
C TYR A 288 -5.34 18.60 -6.36
N ARG A 289 -5.27 19.08 -5.12
CA ARG A 289 -5.64 18.33 -3.92
C ARG A 289 -7.13 17.96 -3.91
N GLU A 290 -8.02 18.92 -4.17
CA GLU A 290 -9.47 18.67 -4.24
C GLU A 290 -9.82 17.63 -5.31
N LYS A 291 -9.13 17.66 -6.48
CA LYS A 291 -9.33 16.64 -7.51
C LYS A 291 -8.94 15.25 -7.01
N LEU A 292 -7.80 15.11 -6.34
CA LEU A 292 -7.39 13.83 -5.76
C LEU A 292 -8.40 13.33 -4.72
N GLU A 293 -8.83 14.19 -3.80
CA GLU A 293 -9.83 13.81 -2.78
C GLU A 293 -11.15 13.37 -3.40
N SER A 294 -11.64 14.12 -4.37
CA SER A 294 -12.85 13.76 -5.13
C SER A 294 -12.70 12.46 -5.92
N ALA A 295 -11.53 12.20 -6.50
CA ALA A 295 -11.23 10.94 -7.18
C ALA A 295 -11.26 9.75 -6.21
N TYR A 296 -10.61 9.87 -5.06
CA TYR A 296 -10.58 8.82 -4.05
C TYR A 296 -11.96 8.52 -3.46
N LEU A 297 -12.84 9.51 -3.32
CA LEU A 297 -14.24 9.26 -2.94
C LEU A 297 -14.95 8.39 -3.97
N GLN A 298 -14.78 8.66 -5.26
CA GLN A 298 -15.39 7.87 -6.33
C GLN A 298 -14.79 6.46 -6.43
N ILE A 299 -13.46 6.33 -6.30
CA ILE A 299 -12.75 5.05 -6.29
C ILE A 299 -13.25 4.20 -5.13
N SER A 300 -13.22 4.73 -3.91
CA SER A 300 -13.62 3.97 -2.71
C SER A 300 -15.08 3.55 -2.74
N ASP A 301 -15.99 4.40 -3.25
CA ASP A 301 -17.40 4.06 -3.41
C ASP A 301 -17.62 2.94 -4.43
N HIS A 302 -16.93 3.00 -5.56
CA HIS A 302 -17.00 1.97 -6.59
C HIS A 302 -16.47 0.63 -6.09
N GLU A 303 -15.26 0.64 -5.54
CA GLU A 303 -14.57 -0.55 -5.04
C GLU A 303 -15.30 -1.20 -3.86
N PHE A 304 -15.83 -0.39 -2.94
CA PHE A 304 -16.62 -0.87 -1.80
C PHE A 304 -17.85 -1.64 -2.24
N ASN A 305 -18.61 -1.11 -3.21
CA ASN A 305 -19.85 -1.77 -3.67
C ASN A 305 -19.56 -3.11 -4.37
N LEU A 306 -18.49 -3.19 -5.15
CA LEU A 306 -18.07 -4.44 -5.80
C LEU A 306 -17.57 -5.47 -4.78
N ALA A 307 -16.76 -5.03 -3.82
CA ALA A 307 -16.21 -5.91 -2.79
C ALA A 307 -17.31 -6.42 -1.83
N LYS A 308 -18.27 -5.57 -1.49
CA LYS A 308 -19.45 -5.98 -0.70
C LYS A 308 -20.26 -7.03 -1.43
N HIS A 309 -20.53 -6.85 -2.72
CA HIS A 309 -21.24 -7.84 -3.54
C HIS A 309 -20.50 -9.18 -3.59
N LEU A 310 -19.17 -9.16 -3.77
CA LEU A 310 -18.33 -10.36 -3.73
C LEU A 310 -18.40 -11.02 -2.35
N TYR A 311 -18.24 -10.26 -1.28
CA TYR A 311 -18.29 -10.73 0.11
C TYR A 311 -19.60 -11.45 0.40
N GLU A 312 -20.73 -10.77 0.19
CA GLU A 312 -22.07 -11.30 0.45
C GLU A 312 -22.35 -12.58 -0.35
N SER A 313 -21.90 -12.63 -1.62
CA SER A 313 -22.07 -13.82 -2.47
C SER A 313 -21.24 -15.02 -2.01
N LEU A 314 -20.09 -14.78 -1.38
CA LEU A 314 -19.24 -15.85 -0.82
C LEU A 314 -19.71 -16.25 0.58
N GLU A 315 -20.23 -15.32 1.38
CA GLU A 315 -20.81 -15.60 2.70
C GLU A 315 -22.08 -16.48 2.59
N ASP A 316 -22.89 -16.24 1.55
CA ASP A 316 -24.11 -17.01 1.27
C ASP A 316 -23.84 -18.40 0.64
N PHE A 317 -22.60 -18.75 0.37
CA PHE A 317 -22.24 -20.03 -0.22
C PHE A 317 -21.66 -20.98 0.82
N ASP A 318 -22.39 -22.04 1.15
CA ASP A 318 -22.09 -23.00 2.23
C ASP A 318 -20.67 -23.61 2.20
N LYS A 319 -20.02 -23.60 1.03
CA LYS A 319 -18.68 -24.15 0.87
C LYS A 319 -17.57 -23.13 1.11
N THR A 320 -17.87 -21.85 1.32
CA THR A 320 -16.87 -20.82 1.57
C THR A 320 -17.03 -20.25 2.98
N THR A 321 -15.88 -19.89 3.57
CA THR A 321 -15.82 -19.10 4.80
C THR A 321 -14.97 -17.88 4.52
N VAL A 322 -15.57 -16.69 4.57
CA VAL A 322 -14.85 -15.43 4.38
C VAL A 322 -14.05 -15.11 5.64
N ILE A 323 -12.82 -14.64 5.45
CA ILE A 323 -11.86 -14.34 6.51
C ILE A 323 -11.67 -12.82 6.60
N GLY A 324 -11.78 -12.29 7.81
CA GLY A 324 -11.66 -10.85 8.08
C GLY A 324 -13.01 -10.21 8.38
N PRO A 325 -13.05 -8.88 8.66
CA PRO A 325 -14.28 -8.18 9.03
C PRO A 325 -15.29 -8.14 7.88
N ASP A 326 -16.56 -7.95 8.23
CA ASP A 326 -17.66 -7.83 7.28
C ASP A 326 -17.72 -6.44 6.59
N PHE A 327 -18.73 -6.23 5.74
CA PHE A 327 -19.01 -4.97 5.07
C PHE A 327 -20.19 -4.19 5.72
N SER A 328 -20.43 -4.40 7.02
CA SER A 328 -21.45 -3.65 7.78
C SER A 328 -21.05 -2.17 7.95
N SER A 329 -19.75 -1.88 7.94
CA SER A 329 -19.20 -0.53 7.92
C SER A 329 -18.32 -0.33 6.67
N ARG A 330 -17.96 0.95 6.38
CA ARG A 330 -17.00 1.28 5.32
C ARG A 330 -15.54 1.17 5.77
N GLU A 331 -15.28 0.60 6.93
CA GLU A 331 -13.96 0.48 7.52
C GLU A 331 -13.20 -0.75 7.01
N ARG A 332 -13.13 -0.90 5.66
CA ARG A 332 -12.27 -1.91 5.03
C ARG A 332 -11.87 -1.55 3.61
N THR A 333 -10.77 -2.15 3.15
CA THR A 333 -10.33 -2.09 1.75
C THR A 333 -11.11 -3.09 0.90
N PRO A 334 -11.11 -2.95 -0.44
CA PRO A 334 -11.85 -3.82 -1.36
C PRO A 334 -11.16 -5.19 -1.57
N THR A 335 -10.59 -5.76 -0.51
CA THR A 335 -9.90 -7.05 -0.48
C THR A 335 -10.77 -8.07 0.24
N VAL A 336 -11.11 -9.17 -0.43
CA VAL A 336 -11.91 -10.27 0.12
C VAL A 336 -11.07 -11.54 0.11
N SER A 337 -10.87 -12.12 1.29
CA SER A 337 -10.14 -13.38 1.47
C SER A 337 -11.06 -14.45 2.04
N PHE A 338 -10.92 -15.67 1.55
CA PHE A 338 -11.77 -16.79 1.97
C PHE A 338 -11.02 -18.12 1.92
N VAL A 339 -11.59 -19.13 2.53
CA VAL A 339 -11.22 -20.54 2.38
C VAL A 339 -12.40 -21.32 1.85
N HIS A 340 -12.13 -22.35 1.02
CA HIS A 340 -13.14 -23.28 0.52
C HIS A 340 -13.12 -24.58 1.32
N SER A 341 -14.28 -25.20 1.60
CA SER A 341 -14.34 -26.41 2.42
C SER A 341 -13.61 -27.59 1.81
N ASP A 342 -13.74 -27.79 0.50
CA ASP A 342 -13.31 -28.97 -0.24
C ASP A 342 -11.97 -28.78 -0.98
N TYR A 343 -11.53 -27.55 -1.22
CA TYR A 343 -10.35 -27.22 -2.00
C TYR A 343 -9.37 -26.32 -1.21
N SER A 344 -8.08 -26.54 -1.42
CA SER A 344 -7.04 -25.64 -0.95
C SER A 344 -7.09 -24.28 -1.68
N PRO A 345 -6.57 -23.20 -1.09
CA PRO A 345 -6.47 -21.90 -1.77
C PRO A 345 -5.78 -21.96 -3.12
N GLN A 346 -4.73 -22.78 -3.23
CA GLN A 346 -4.01 -22.99 -4.48
C GLN A 346 -4.89 -23.64 -5.56
N GLU A 347 -5.70 -24.66 -5.23
CA GLU A 347 -6.60 -25.31 -6.16
C GLU A 347 -7.72 -24.38 -6.63
N VAL A 348 -8.25 -23.54 -5.74
CA VAL A 348 -9.22 -22.48 -6.09
C VAL A 348 -8.60 -21.50 -7.09
N CYS A 349 -7.39 -20.98 -6.80
CA CYS A 349 -6.68 -20.08 -7.72
C CYS A 349 -6.37 -20.73 -9.06
N ALA A 350 -5.97 -22.01 -9.07
CA ALA A 350 -5.74 -22.76 -10.31
C ALA A 350 -7.03 -22.93 -11.14
N SER A 351 -8.18 -23.08 -10.48
CA SER A 351 -9.47 -23.14 -11.17
C SER A 351 -9.85 -21.78 -11.77
N LEU A 352 -9.70 -20.70 -11.00
CA LEU A 352 -9.92 -19.32 -11.48
C LEU A 352 -9.03 -19.00 -12.69
N ALA A 353 -7.76 -19.39 -12.65
CA ALA A 353 -6.80 -19.16 -13.73
C ALA A 353 -7.20 -19.83 -15.05
N LYS A 354 -7.85 -21.02 -15.04
CA LYS A 354 -8.40 -21.68 -16.22
C LYS A 354 -9.46 -20.84 -16.93
N HIS A 355 -10.11 -19.93 -16.18
CA HIS A 355 -11.11 -19.00 -16.69
C HIS A 355 -10.56 -17.58 -16.93
N ASN A 356 -9.21 -17.44 -16.99
CA ASN A 356 -8.51 -16.17 -17.15
C ASN A 356 -8.81 -15.15 -16.03
N ILE A 357 -9.05 -15.63 -14.81
CA ILE A 357 -9.28 -14.81 -13.62
C ILE A 357 -8.02 -14.85 -12.76
N CYS A 358 -7.39 -13.68 -12.57
CA CYS A 358 -6.20 -13.53 -11.76
C CYS A 358 -6.59 -13.35 -10.29
N ALA A 359 -6.24 -14.31 -9.47
CA ALA A 359 -6.37 -14.30 -8.01
C ALA A 359 -5.09 -14.88 -7.40
N TRP A 360 -4.87 -14.65 -6.11
CA TRP A 360 -3.69 -15.20 -5.45
C TRP A 360 -4.05 -15.97 -4.19
N ASP A 361 -3.23 -16.97 -3.85
CA ASP A 361 -3.34 -17.79 -2.66
C ASP A 361 -2.14 -17.63 -1.72
N GLY A 362 -2.33 -17.97 -0.45
CA GLY A 362 -1.26 -18.03 0.53
C GLY A 362 -1.40 -17.04 1.68
N HIS A 363 -0.27 -16.54 2.17
CA HIS A 363 -0.18 -15.61 3.32
C HIS A 363 0.16 -14.17 2.93
N PHE A 364 0.51 -13.86 1.68
CA PHE A 364 0.76 -12.52 1.13
C PHE A 364 1.75 -11.68 1.96
N TYR A 365 2.78 -12.30 2.52
CA TYR A 365 3.69 -11.70 3.50
C TYR A 365 3.04 -11.19 4.79
N ALA A 366 1.77 -11.50 5.05
CA ALA A 366 1.11 -11.33 6.34
C ALA A 366 1.11 -12.67 7.13
N LEU A 367 2.29 -13.30 7.20
CA LEU A 367 2.47 -14.65 7.74
C LEU A 367 1.90 -14.77 9.15
N LYS A 368 2.20 -13.79 10.01
CA LYS A 368 1.76 -13.82 11.41
C LYS A 368 0.23 -13.81 11.52
N ALA A 369 -0.46 -13.03 10.69
CA ALA A 369 -1.93 -13.01 10.67
C ALA A 369 -2.50 -14.38 10.27
N ILE A 370 -1.96 -15.02 9.26
CA ILE A 370 -2.39 -16.36 8.82
C ILE A 370 -2.15 -17.41 9.89
N GLN A 371 -1.03 -17.33 10.62
CA GLN A 371 -0.73 -18.22 11.77
C GLN A 371 -1.70 -18.03 12.91
N GLN A 372 -1.97 -16.80 13.32
CA GLN A 372 -2.87 -16.49 14.42
C GLN A 372 -4.33 -16.90 14.14
N LEU A 373 -4.73 -16.87 12.87
CA LEU A 373 -6.05 -17.35 12.45
C LEU A 373 -6.11 -18.87 12.24
N GLY A 374 -5.00 -19.61 12.44
CA GLY A 374 -4.94 -21.06 12.29
C GLY A 374 -5.04 -21.55 10.83
N LEU A 375 -4.72 -20.71 9.86
CA LEU A 375 -4.91 -20.99 8.43
C LEU A 375 -3.64 -21.51 7.73
N GLU A 376 -2.50 -21.58 8.43
CA GLU A 376 -1.22 -22.01 7.85
C GLU A 376 -1.27 -23.44 7.30
N SER A 377 -1.89 -24.36 8.04
CA SER A 377 -2.03 -25.77 7.63
C SER A 377 -2.91 -25.96 6.37
N ARG A 378 -3.75 -24.98 6.03
CA ARG A 378 -4.57 -24.96 4.81
C ARG A 378 -3.85 -24.35 3.61
N GLY A 379 -2.63 -23.83 3.79
CA GLY A 379 -1.88 -23.09 2.78
C GLY A 379 -2.25 -21.60 2.70
N GLY A 380 -2.89 -21.04 3.75
CA GLY A 380 -3.36 -19.66 3.81
C GLY A 380 -4.80 -19.48 3.34
N VAL A 381 -5.06 -18.45 2.56
CA VAL A 381 -6.37 -18.08 2.01
C VAL A 381 -6.32 -17.83 0.50
N THR A 382 -7.45 -17.94 -0.18
CA THR A 382 -7.65 -17.35 -1.52
C THR A 382 -8.01 -15.89 -1.34
N ARG A 383 -7.34 -14.99 -2.08
CA ARG A 383 -7.56 -13.54 -2.01
C ARG A 383 -7.99 -12.98 -3.35
N LEU A 384 -9.06 -12.22 -3.34
CA LEU A 384 -9.54 -11.40 -4.44
C LEU A 384 -9.51 -9.95 -4.03
N GLY A 385 -8.84 -9.10 -4.80
CA GLY A 385 -8.74 -7.67 -4.53
C GLY A 385 -9.15 -6.85 -5.73
N ILE A 386 -10.08 -5.97 -5.49
CA ILE A 386 -10.75 -5.15 -6.50
C ILE A 386 -10.00 -3.82 -6.65
N SER A 387 -9.99 -3.29 -7.85
CA SER A 387 -9.41 -2.00 -8.19
C SER A 387 -10.40 -1.20 -9.05
N LEU A 388 -10.14 0.08 -9.22
CA LEU A 388 -11.03 1.03 -9.91
C LEU A 388 -11.49 0.59 -11.32
N TYR A 389 -10.75 -0.28 -11.99
CA TYR A 389 -11.06 -0.76 -13.34
C TYR A 389 -11.94 -2.02 -13.36
N ASN A 390 -12.22 -2.64 -12.22
CA ASN A 390 -13.05 -3.85 -12.19
C ASN A 390 -14.52 -3.51 -12.37
N THR A 391 -15.25 -4.44 -12.98
CA THR A 391 -16.67 -4.32 -13.27
C THR A 391 -17.48 -5.33 -12.49
N LYS A 392 -18.79 -5.04 -12.30
CA LYS A 392 -19.71 -5.99 -11.68
C LYS A 392 -19.76 -7.33 -12.43
N LYS A 393 -19.71 -7.31 -13.77
CA LYS A 393 -19.70 -8.52 -14.61
C LYS A 393 -18.47 -9.40 -14.34
N GLU A 394 -17.32 -8.80 -14.08
CA GLU A 394 -16.10 -9.54 -13.71
C GLU A 394 -16.25 -10.21 -12.34
N ILE A 395 -16.84 -9.51 -11.38
CA ILE A 395 -17.11 -10.06 -10.04
C ILE A 395 -18.13 -11.19 -10.12
N ASP A 396 -19.24 -10.99 -10.84
CA ASP A 396 -20.26 -12.03 -11.06
C ASP A 396 -19.63 -13.30 -11.69
N ARG A 397 -18.74 -13.12 -12.69
CA ARG A 397 -18.03 -14.24 -13.31
C ARG A 397 -17.10 -14.97 -12.36
N ALA A 398 -16.38 -14.24 -11.48
CA ALA A 398 -15.53 -14.86 -10.46
C ALA A 398 -16.36 -15.69 -9.47
N ILE A 399 -17.50 -15.15 -9.03
CA ILE A 399 -18.45 -15.83 -8.13
C ILE A 399 -18.98 -17.12 -8.80
N GLU A 400 -19.40 -17.06 -10.05
CA GLU A 400 -19.86 -18.24 -10.80
C GLU A 400 -18.80 -19.35 -10.83
N VAL A 401 -17.56 -19.01 -11.13
CA VAL A 401 -16.46 -19.99 -11.16
C VAL A 401 -16.23 -20.59 -9.78
N ILE A 402 -16.16 -19.77 -8.72
CA ILE A 402 -15.98 -20.26 -7.36
C ILE A 402 -17.12 -21.19 -6.93
N LYS A 403 -18.36 -20.88 -7.28
CA LYS A 403 -19.52 -21.72 -6.94
C LYS A 403 -19.64 -22.99 -7.77
N SER A 404 -18.88 -23.11 -8.86
CA SER A 404 -18.91 -24.27 -9.78
C SER A 404 -17.84 -25.33 -9.48
N ILE A 405 -16.94 -25.05 -8.53
CA ILE A 405 -15.86 -25.97 -8.12
C ILE A 405 -16.22 -26.81 -6.92
#